data_32a8472867a4fc88f95526ec86ef4875
#
_entry.id   32a8472867a4fc88f95526ec86ef4875
#
_cell.length_a   1.000
_cell.length_b   1.000
_cell.length_c   1.000
_cell.angle_alpha   90.00
_cell.angle_beta   90.00
_cell.angle_gamma   90.00
#
_symmetry.space_group_name_H-M   'P 1'
#
loop_
_entity.id
_entity.type
_entity.pdbx_description
1 polymer ?
#
loop_
_entity_poly.entity_id
_entity_poly.type
_entity_poly.pdbx_seq_one_letter_code
_entity_poly.pdbx_strand_id
1 'polypeptide(L)'
;VPVSHGKIVDNSRIARVIPTIEYLLEREAKIILLSHFGRPKGQYDPSLSLAPIVDALNKFLPKDRPAKFCVDCIGDNAKEAVAKLRSGEVLLLENLRFYAGEESNDEDFAKELAMLGDIYINDTFSCSHRSHASISALPKFLPAGIGVLFQEELSNVEANLMKPERPFAA
;
A
#
# COMPACT_ATOMS: atom_id res chain seq x y z
N VAL A 1 -3.97 -9.76 -2.56
CA VAL A 1 -4.64 -10.15 -3.81
C VAL A 1 -4.47 -11.66 -3.96
N PRO A 2 -5.55 -12.45 -4.19
CA PRO A 2 -5.43 -13.87 -4.44
C PRO A 2 -4.71 -14.12 -5.76
N VAL A 3 -3.64 -14.93 -5.72
CA VAL A 3 -2.84 -15.33 -6.88
C VAL A 3 -2.91 -16.85 -7.00
N SER A 4 -3.21 -17.36 -8.20
CA SER A 4 -3.17 -18.79 -8.53
C SER A 4 -2.35 -18.98 -9.80
N HIS A 5 -1.35 -19.88 -9.74
CA HIS A 5 -0.43 -20.17 -10.86
C HIS A 5 0.20 -18.89 -11.47
N GLY A 6 0.62 -17.95 -10.61
CA GLY A 6 1.24 -16.68 -11.03
C GLY A 6 0.27 -15.66 -11.65
N LYS A 7 -1.04 -15.94 -11.66
CA LYS A 7 -2.07 -15.01 -12.16
C LYS A 7 -2.96 -14.52 -11.04
N ILE A 8 -3.28 -13.24 -11.07
CA ILE A 8 -4.25 -12.65 -10.14
C ILE A 8 -5.63 -13.16 -10.53
N VAL A 9 -6.31 -13.82 -9.59
CA VAL A 9 -7.65 -14.40 -9.79
C VAL A 9 -8.77 -13.45 -9.38
N ASP A 10 -8.45 -12.47 -8.51
CA ASP A 10 -9.42 -11.50 -8.04
C ASP A 10 -8.77 -10.13 -7.88
N ASN A 11 -9.32 -9.14 -8.57
CA ASN A 11 -8.85 -7.75 -8.55
C ASN A 11 -9.61 -6.86 -7.56
N SER A 12 -10.58 -7.39 -6.79
CA SER A 12 -11.44 -6.60 -5.92
C SER A 12 -10.66 -5.72 -4.94
N ARG A 13 -9.57 -6.26 -4.36
CA ARG A 13 -8.71 -5.49 -3.44
C ARG A 13 -7.96 -4.35 -4.14
N ILE A 14 -7.60 -4.53 -5.41
CA ILE A 14 -6.98 -3.46 -6.20
C ILE A 14 -8.04 -2.40 -6.51
N ALA A 15 -9.21 -2.81 -6.98
CA ALA A 15 -10.30 -1.90 -7.31
C ALA A 15 -10.69 -0.99 -6.12
N ARG A 16 -10.64 -1.52 -4.89
CA ARG A 16 -11.02 -0.76 -3.69
C ARG A 16 -10.06 0.36 -3.30
N VAL A 17 -8.77 0.29 -3.68
CA VAL A 17 -7.80 1.36 -3.40
C VAL A 17 -7.76 2.42 -4.52
N ILE A 18 -8.40 2.17 -5.65
CA ILE A 18 -8.41 3.09 -6.80
C ILE A 18 -8.97 4.47 -6.45
N PRO A 19 -10.07 4.61 -5.70
CA PRO A 19 -10.59 5.94 -5.34
C PRO A 19 -9.56 6.82 -4.61
N THR A 20 -8.74 6.24 -3.74
CA THR A 20 -7.66 6.97 -3.08
C THR A 20 -6.57 7.37 -4.08
N ILE A 21 -6.20 6.47 -4.98
CA ILE A 21 -5.20 6.77 -6.01
C ILE A 21 -5.70 7.86 -6.95
N GLU A 22 -6.94 7.78 -7.43
CA GLU A 22 -7.56 8.80 -8.29
C GLU A 22 -7.61 10.17 -7.60
N TYR A 23 -8.04 10.22 -6.34
CA TYR A 23 -8.07 11.45 -5.55
C TYR A 23 -6.69 12.13 -5.47
N LEU A 24 -5.63 11.34 -5.35
CA LEU A 24 -4.25 11.84 -5.31
C LEU A 24 -3.74 12.22 -6.70
N LEU A 25 -4.09 11.47 -7.75
CA LEU A 25 -3.73 11.77 -9.13
C LEU A 25 -4.34 13.07 -9.62
N GLU A 26 -5.60 13.37 -9.27
CA GLU A 26 -6.26 14.64 -9.56
C GLU A 26 -5.52 15.85 -8.96
N ARG A 27 -4.73 15.63 -7.92
CA ARG A 27 -3.90 16.65 -7.23
C ARG A 27 -2.45 16.61 -7.66
N GLU A 28 -2.16 15.92 -8.76
CA GLU A 28 -0.82 15.80 -9.33
C GLU A 28 0.22 15.26 -8.32
N ALA A 29 -0.22 14.47 -7.34
CA ALA A 29 0.69 13.87 -6.36
C ALA A 29 1.58 12.81 -7.04
N LYS A 30 2.81 12.68 -6.55
CA LYS A 30 3.66 11.53 -6.81
C LYS A 30 3.25 10.42 -5.84
N ILE A 31 2.78 9.30 -6.36
CA ILE A 31 2.21 8.23 -5.53
C ILE A 31 3.17 7.07 -5.42
N ILE A 32 3.54 6.72 -4.20
CA ILE A 32 4.36 5.55 -3.89
C ILE A 32 3.47 4.54 -3.16
N LEU A 33 3.24 3.39 -3.78
CA LEU A 33 2.42 2.32 -3.22
C LEU A 33 3.29 1.35 -2.44
N LEU A 34 3.00 1.21 -1.16
CA LEU A 34 3.59 0.24 -0.25
C LEU A 34 2.62 -0.94 -0.08
N SER A 35 3.09 -2.16 -0.25
CA SER A 35 2.23 -3.32 -0.09
C SER A 35 3.03 -4.56 0.31
N HIS A 36 2.30 -5.64 0.63
CA HIS A 36 2.91 -6.93 0.93
C HIS A 36 2.09 -8.08 0.32
N PHE A 37 2.77 -9.18 0.05
CA PHE A 37 2.16 -10.41 -0.44
C PHE A 37 2.80 -11.63 0.22
N GLY A 38 1.97 -12.58 0.66
CA GLY A 38 2.45 -13.81 1.28
C GLY A 38 3.16 -13.62 2.63
N ARG A 39 4.00 -14.59 2.97
CA ARG A 39 4.79 -14.63 4.21
C ARG A 39 6.22 -15.08 3.94
N PRO A 40 7.05 -14.26 3.30
CA PRO A 40 8.43 -14.59 2.92
C PRO A 40 9.41 -14.65 4.11
N LYS A 41 8.98 -14.23 5.31
CA LYS A 41 9.79 -14.27 6.56
C LYS A 41 11.11 -13.49 6.45
N GLY A 42 11.06 -12.32 5.83
CA GLY A 42 12.23 -11.46 5.69
C GLY A 42 13.25 -11.94 4.63
N GLN A 43 12.82 -12.78 3.69
CA GLN A 43 13.67 -13.28 2.61
C GLN A 43 13.06 -13.00 1.25
N TYR A 44 13.90 -12.75 0.27
CA TYR A 44 13.45 -12.59 -1.11
C TYR A 44 12.95 -13.92 -1.67
N ASP A 45 11.72 -13.91 -2.19
CA ASP A 45 11.08 -15.03 -2.87
C ASP A 45 10.40 -14.51 -4.14
N PRO A 46 10.92 -14.81 -5.34
CA PRO A 46 10.34 -14.34 -6.61
C PRO A 46 8.87 -14.69 -6.81
N SER A 47 8.39 -15.79 -6.19
CA SER A 47 6.99 -16.20 -6.27
C SER A 47 6.04 -15.27 -5.48
N LEU A 48 6.61 -14.46 -4.59
CA LEU A 48 5.90 -13.49 -3.76
C LEU A 48 6.19 -12.03 -4.17
N SER A 49 6.79 -11.82 -5.35
CA SER A 49 7.00 -10.47 -5.89
C SER A 49 5.68 -9.78 -6.23
N LEU A 50 5.66 -8.47 -6.05
CA LEU A 50 4.53 -7.61 -6.42
C LEU A 50 4.55 -7.20 -7.89
N ALA A 51 5.60 -7.53 -8.66
CA ALA A 51 5.69 -7.16 -10.07
C ALA A 51 4.45 -7.55 -10.91
N PRO A 52 3.84 -8.74 -10.76
CA PRO A 52 2.63 -9.09 -11.52
C PRO A 52 1.39 -8.23 -11.16
N ILE A 53 1.41 -7.53 -10.02
CA ILE A 53 0.31 -6.69 -9.58
C ILE A 53 0.23 -5.39 -10.40
N VAL A 54 1.35 -4.92 -10.94
CA VAL A 54 1.39 -3.71 -11.79
C VAL A 54 0.47 -3.83 -13.00
N ASP A 55 0.48 -4.97 -13.67
CA ASP A 55 -0.38 -5.20 -14.84
C ASP A 55 -1.87 -5.17 -14.48
N ALA A 56 -2.21 -5.68 -13.29
CA ALA A 56 -3.58 -5.65 -12.80
C ALA A 56 -4.00 -4.24 -12.35
N LEU A 57 -3.09 -3.50 -11.71
CA LEU A 57 -3.29 -2.10 -11.32
C LEU A 57 -3.49 -1.22 -12.56
N ASN A 58 -2.70 -1.43 -13.62
CA ASN A 58 -2.77 -0.67 -14.86
C ASN A 58 -4.09 -0.86 -15.65
N LYS A 59 -4.91 -1.86 -15.31
CA LYS A 59 -6.26 -1.99 -15.88
C LYS A 59 -7.23 -0.93 -15.33
N PHE A 60 -6.94 -0.35 -14.18
CA PHE A 60 -7.76 0.65 -13.51
C PHE A 60 -7.20 2.06 -13.66
N LEU A 61 -5.92 2.21 -13.98
CA LEU A 61 -5.29 3.51 -14.13
C LEU A 61 -5.45 4.08 -15.55
N PRO A 62 -5.34 5.41 -15.73
CA PRO A 62 -5.31 6.04 -17.05
C PRO A 62 -4.18 5.46 -17.91
N LYS A 63 -4.46 5.20 -19.18
CA LYS A 63 -3.48 4.58 -20.12
C LYS A 63 -2.22 5.41 -20.35
N ASP A 64 -2.34 6.70 -20.21
CA ASP A 64 -1.23 7.68 -20.34
C ASP A 64 -0.41 7.82 -19.05
N ARG A 65 -0.89 7.29 -17.93
CA ARG A 65 -0.24 7.33 -16.60
C ARG A 65 -0.17 5.94 -15.94
N PRO A 66 0.46 4.95 -16.57
CA PRO A 66 0.56 3.62 -15.99
C PRO A 66 1.45 3.62 -14.75
N ALA A 67 1.12 2.77 -13.79
CA ALA A 67 2.00 2.52 -12.65
C ALA A 67 3.32 1.91 -13.11
N LYS A 68 4.39 2.33 -12.47
CA LYS A 68 5.75 1.79 -12.60
C LYS A 68 6.02 0.81 -11.45
N PHE A 69 7.02 -0.03 -11.63
CA PHE A 69 7.47 -0.97 -10.59
C PHE A 69 8.92 -0.69 -10.19
N CYS A 70 9.19 -0.76 -8.89
CA CYS A 70 10.54 -0.77 -8.35
C CYS A 70 10.84 -2.13 -7.75
N VAL A 71 11.98 -2.72 -8.11
CA VAL A 71 12.42 -4.05 -7.68
C VAL A 71 12.84 -4.12 -6.20
N ASP A 72 12.77 -3.01 -5.50
CA ASP A 72 13.08 -2.90 -4.08
C ASP A 72 12.12 -1.94 -3.38
N CYS A 73 12.05 -1.97 -2.05
CA CYS A 73 11.20 -1.05 -1.28
C CYS A 73 11.98 -0.05 -0.42
N ILE A 74 13.30 -0.23 -0.28
CA ILE A 74 14.22 0.70 0.40
C ILE A 74 15.55 0.77 -0.36
N GLY A 75 16.51 1.53 0.16
CA GLY A 75 17.86 1.63 -0.42
C GLY A 75 17.92 2.42 -1.72
N ASP A 76 19.04 2.26 -2.45
CA ASP A 76 19.34 3.10 -3.61
C ASP A 76 18.38 2.89 -4.78
N ASN A 77 17.95 1.65 -5.03
CA ASN A 77 16.99 1.35 -6.10
C ASN A 77 15.66 2.10 -5.88
N ALA A 78 15.14 2.10 -4.65
CA ALA A 78 13.90 2.79 -4.31
C ALA A 78 14.08 4.32 -4.40
N LYS A 79 15.18 4.86 -3.84
CA LYS A 79 15.52 6.29 -3.89
C LYS A 79 15.62 6.80 -5.33
N GLU A 80 16.32 6.07 -6.20
CA GLU A 80 16.43 6.44 -7.61
C GLU A 80 15.09 6.36 -8.37
N ALA A 81 14.28 5.33 -8.10
CA ALA A 81 12.97 5.20 -8.73
C ALA A 81 12.04 6.34 -8.33
N VAL A 82 12.05 6.73 -7.04
CA VAL A 82 11.28 7.86 -6.53
C VAL A 82 11.78 9.19 -7.08
N ALA A 83 13.10 9.40 -7.18
CA ALA A 83 13.68 10.61 -7.76
C ALA A 83 13.27 10.82 -9.23
N LYS A 84 13.06 9.74 -9.98
CA LYS A 84 12.60 9.75 -11.38
C LYS A 84 11.08 9.89 -11.54
N LEU A 85 10.32 9.78 -10.44
CA LEU A 85 8.86 9.86 -10.45
C LEU A 85 8.42 11.30 -10.68
N ARG A 86 7.48 11.52 -11.61
CA ARG A 86 6.92 12.82 -11.93
C ARG A 86 5.58 13.02 -11.23
N SER A 87 5.14 14.27 -11.13
CA SER A 87 3.78 14.60 -10.67
C SER A 87 2.72 13.83 -11.46
N GLY A 88 1.73 13.28 -10.77
CA GLY A 88 0.67 12.46 -11.36
C GLY A 88 1.11 11.07 -11.81
N GLU A 89 2.26 10.56 -11.38
CA GLU A 89 2.70 9.20 -11.64
C GLU A 89 2.58 8.30 -10.39
N VAL A 90 2.45 7.00 -10.64
CA VAL A 90 2.31 5.96 -9.62
C VAL A 90 3.50 5.00 -9.68
N LEU A 91 4.10 4.71 -8.53
CA LEU A 91 5.17 3.74 -8.37
C LEU A 91 4.76 2.68 -7.33
N LEU A 92 4.74 1.41 -7.72
CA LEU A 92 4.61 0.31 -6.80
C LEU A 92 6.01 -0.17 -6.39
N LEU A 93 6.30 -0.20 -5.10
CA LEU A 93 7.52 -0.79 -4.56
C LEU A 93 7.37 -2.31 -4.40
N GLU A 94 8.49 -3.00 -4.30
CA GLU A 94 8.52 -4.44 -4.04
C GLU A 94 8.00 -4.77 -2.64
N ASN A 95 7.71 -6.03 -2.42
CA ASN A 95 7.10 -6.60 -1.23
C ASN A 95 7.87 -6.23 0.05
N LEU A 96 7.25 -5.41 0.91
CA LEU A 96 7.85 -4.95 2.17
C LEU A 96 8.32 -6.11 3.06
N ARG A 97 7.63 -7.26 2.99
CA ARG A 97 7.94 -8.44 3.80
C ARG A 97 9.17 -9.22 3.35
N PHE A 98 9.82 -8.81 2.27
CA PHE A 98 11.16 -9.30 1.96
C PHE A 98 12.20 -8.80 2.95
N TYR A 99 11.85 -7.80 3.75
CA TYR A 99 12.64 -7.31 4.86
C TYR A 99 12.01 -7.73 6.20
N ALA A 100 12.82 -8.33 7.06
CA ALA A 100 12.38 -8.75 8.41
C ALA A 100 11.92 -7.55 9.24
N GLY A 101 12.46 -6.37 8.99
CA GLY A 101 12.11 -5.12 9.65
C GLY A 101 10.63 -4.74 9.52
N GLU A 102 9.95 -5.15 8.45
CA GLU A 102 8.51 -4.89 8.30
C GLU A 102 7.70 -5.59 9.41
N GLU A 103 7.89 -6.91 9.57
CA GLU A 103 7.09 -7.67 10.54
C GLU A 103 7.57 -7.50 11.99
N SER A 104 8.82 -7.09 12.21
CA SER A 104 9.37 -6.78 13.54
C SER A 104 9.07 -5.35 14.02
N ASN A 105 8.41 -4.53 13.21
CA ASN A 105 8.16 -3.11 13.49
C ASN A 105 9.45 -2.31 13.73
N ASP A 106 10.46 -2.56 12.90
CA ASP A 106 11.78 -1.95 13.01
C ASP A 106 11.74 -0.47 12.62
N GLU A 107 12.27 0.39 13.50
CA GLU A 107 12.25 1.84 13.27
C GLU A 107 13.25 2.30 12.21
N ASP A 108 14.37 1.61 12.01
CA ASP A 108 15.33 1.99 11.00
C ASP A 108 14.82 1.61 9.60
N PHE A 109 14.16 0.47 9.45
CA PHE A 109 13.42 0.14 8.24
C PHE A 109 12.32 1.18 7.94
N ALA A 110 11.57 1.62 8.97
CA ALA A 110 10.55 2.64 8.81
C ALA A 110 11.13 4.01 8.40
N LYS A 111 12.30 4.39 8.92
CA LYS A 111 13.02 5.62 8.50
C LYS A 111 13.45 5.54 7.04
N GLU A 112 13.96 4.38 6.58
CA GLU A 112 14.29 4.20 5.16
C GLU A 112 13.07 4.37 4.26
N LEU A 113 11.90 3.86 4.66
CA LEU A 113 10.64 4.09 3.95
C LEU A 113 10.23 5.57 4.01
N ALA A 114 10.38 6.23 5.17
CA ALA A 114 10.01 7.63 5.34
C ALA A 114 10.83 8.59 4.45
N MET A 115 12.08 8.24 4.12
CA MET A 115 12.90 9.03 3.20
C MET A 115 12.38 9.06 1.76
N LEU A 116 11.42 8.19 1.42
CA LEU A 116 10.88 8.09 0.06
C LEU A 116 9.70 9.04 -0.21
N GLY A 117 9.09 9.64 0.83
CA GLY A 117 7.90 10.47 0.65
C GLY A 117 7.77 11.56 1.71
N ASP A 118 6.83 12.46 1.48
CA ASP A 118 6.58 13.63 2.33
C ASP A 118 5.37 13.44 3.26
N ILE A 119 4.41 12.58 2.87
CA ILE A 119 3.16 12.32 3.59
C ILE A 119 2.86 10.83 3.53
N TYR A 120 2.45 10.25 4.65
CA TYR A 120 1.99 8.87 4.74
C TYR A 120 0.46 8.80 4.72
N ILE A 121 -0.10 7.95 3.87
CA ILE A 121 -1.54 7.67 3.81
C ILE A 121 -1.78 6.18 4.10
N ASN A 122 -2.47 5.89 5.21
CA ASN A 122 -2.94 4.53 5.47
C ASN A 122 -4.29 4.30 4.79
N ASP A 123 -4.33 3.36 3.86
CA ASP A 123 -5.56 2.96 3.16
C ASP A 123 -5.91 1.48 3.39
N THR A 124 -5.51 0.96 4.54
CA THR A 124 -5.65 -0.47 4.88
C THR A 124 -6.19 -0.65 6.29
N PHE A 125 -7.48 -0.45 6.52
CA PHE A 125 -8.13 -0.65 7.81
C PHE A 125 -7.89 -2.08 8.34
N SER A 126 -8.02 -3.09 7.48
CA SER A 126 -7.85 -4.51 7.83
C SER A 126 -6.45 -4.88 8.34
N CYS A 127 -5.42 -4.08 8.08
CA CYS A 127 -4.06 -4.27 8.58
C CYS A 127 -3.73 -3.39 9.80
N SER A 128 -4.58 -2.44 10.17
CA SER A 128 -4.28 -1.44 11.22
C SER A 128 -4.14 -2.02 12.63
N HIS A 129 -4.59 -3.26 12.84
CA HIS A 129 -4.38 -3.99 14.09
C HIS A 129 -2.96 -4.57 14.23
N ARG A 130 -2.12 -4.49 13.19
CA ARG A 130 -0.78 -5.10 13.16
C ARG A 130 0.28 -4.09 13.58
N SER A 131 1.20 -4.56 14.40
CA SER A 131 2.40 -3.80 14.78
C SER A 131 3.51 -4.04 13.75
N HIS A 132 3.31 -3.58 12.51
CA HIS A 132 4.29 -3.64 11.43
C HIS A 132 4.91 -2.27 11.19
N ALA A 133 6.14 -2.22 10.66
CA ALA A 133 6.85 -0.97 10.44
C ALA A 133 6.09 0.01 9.55
N SER A 134 5.53 -0.46 8.44
CA SER A 134 4.73 0.36 7.53
C SER A 134 3.40 0.86 8.12
N ILE A 135 2.92 0.26 9.21
CA ILE A 135 1.64 0.62 9.85
C ILE A 135 1.86 1.42 11.13
N SER A 136 2.82 1.01 11.98
CA SER A 136 2.99 1.56 13.33
C SER A 136 4.19 2.50 13.48
N ALA A 137 5.33 2.17 12.86
CA ALA A 137 6.54 2.98 12.99
C ALA A 137 6.59 4.11 11.96
N LEU A 138 6.28 3.85 10.69
CA LEU A 138 6.34 4.84 9.60
C LEU A 138 5.54 6.12 9.88
N PRO A 139 4.30 6.08 10.42
CA PRO A 139 3.53 7.30 10.74
C PRO A 139 4.16 8.20 11.81
N LYS A 140 5.19 7.74 12.54
CA LYS A 140 5.91 8.56 13.50
C LYS A 140 6.90 9.52 12.84
N PHE A 141 7.30 9.26 11.61
CA PHE A 141 8.33 9.99 10.88
C PHE A 141 7.79 10.92 9.80
N LEU A 142 6.49 10.83 9.47
CA LEU A 142 5.83 11.64 8.44
C LEU A 142 4.48 12.16 8.92
N PRO A 143 4.02 13.31 8.41
CA PRO A 143 2.61 13.67 8.51
C PRO A 143 1.76 12.50 7.99
N ALA A 144 0.77 12.08 8.78
CA ALA A 144 0.00 10.88 8.48
C ALA A 144 -1.49 11.18 8.34
N GLY A 145 -2.14 10.50 7.41
CA GLY A 145 -3.58 10.55 7.18
C GLY A 145 -4.15 9.19 6.80
N ILE A 146 -5.45 9.15 6.55
CA ILE A 146 -6.15 7.95 6.06
C ILE A 146 -6.64 8.18 4.63
N GLY A 147 -6.66 7.10 3.84
CA GLY A 147 -7.22 7.12 2.49
C GLY A 147 -8.75 6.97 2.47
N VAL A 148 -9.33 7.08 1.28
CA VAL A 148 -10.79 7.01 1.05
C VAL A 148 -11.36 5.66 1.49
N LEU A 149 -10.67 4.55 1.14
CA LEU A 149 -11.10 3.21 1.53
C LEU A 149 -11.11 3.04 3.05
N PHE A 150 -10.05 3.49 3.72
CA PHE A 150 -9.97 3.42 5.19
C PHE A 150 -11.11 4.23 5.83
N GLN A 151 -11.38 5.44 5.34
CA GLN A 151 -12.45 6.29 5.85
C GLN A 151 -13.81 5.63 5.67
N GLU A 152 -14.07 5.01 4.52
CA GLU A 152 -15.31 4.27 4.25
C GLU A 152 -15.49 3.10 5.24
N GLU A 153 -14.45 2.28 5.42
CA GLU A 153 -14.49 1.14 6.35
C GLU A 153 -14.69 1.60 7.80
N LEU A 154 -14.03 2.67 8.22
CA LEU A 154 -14.21 3.26 9.55
C LEU A 154 -15.64 3.76 9.78
N SER A 155 -16.20 4.51 8.80
CA SER A 155 -17.57 5.01 8.87
C SER A 155 -18.60 3.87 8.96
N ASN A 156 -18.38 2.78 8.22
CA ASN A 156 -19.23 1.60 8.29
C ASN A 156 -19.17 0.91 9.66
N VAL A 157 -17.98 0.83 10.27
CA VAL A 157 -17.81 0.30 11.63
C VAL A 157 -18.54 1.18 12.65
N GLU A 158 -18.36 2.51 12.57
CA GLU A 158 -19.05 3.45 13.46
C GLU A 158 -20.58 3.34 13.34
N ALA A 159 -21.12 3.34 12.12
CA ALA A 159 -22.56 3.26 11.88
C ALA A 159 -23.15 1.95 12.43
N ASN A 160 -22.47 0.83 12.23
CA ASN A 160 -23.00 -0.48 12.62
C ASN A 160 -22.77 -0.85 14.08
N LEU A 161 -21.68 -0.37 14.71
CA LEU A 161 -21.35 -0.71 16.10
C LEU A 161 -21.85 0.34 17.11
N MET A 162 -21.81 1.63 16.75
CA MET A 162 -22.22 2.71 17.67
C MET A 162 -23.73 2.93 17.69
N LYS A 163 -24.42 2.64 16.58
CA LYS A 163 -25.88 2.76 16.44
C LYS A 163 -26.47 1.57 15.69
N PRO A 164 -26.37 0.34 16.22
CA PRO A 164 -26.82 -0.85 15.53
C PRO A 164 -28.34 -0.86 15.34
N GLU A 165 -28.78 -1.12 14.12
CA GLU A 165 -30.17 -1.49 13.87
C GLU A 165 -30.44 -2.90 14.41
N ARG A 166 -31.57 -3.10 15.07
CA ARG A 166 -31.92 -4.40 15.66
C ARG A 166 -32.86 -5.18 14.73
N PRO A 167 -32.69 -6.53 14.62
CA PRO A 167 -31.78 -7.40 15.38
C PRO A 167 -30.32 -7.29 14.91
N PHE A 168 -29.36 -7.23 15.85
CA PHE A 168 -27.92 -7.17 15.61
C PHE A 168 -27.23 -8.39 16.23
N ALA A 169 -26.39 -9.09 15.45
CA ALA A 169 -25.55 -10.17 15.91
C ALA A 169 -24.11 -9.93 15.37
N ALA A 170 -23.12 -10.12 16.21
CA ALA A 170 -21.69 -10.03 15.89
C ALA A 170 -20.99 -11.34 16.20
#